data_92be6d8b845dce36fde1493e3298567c
#
_entry.id   92be6d8b845dce36fde1493e3298567c
#
_cell.length_a   1.000
_cell.length_b   1.000
_cell.length_c   1.000
_cell.angle_alpha   90.00
_cell.angle_beta   90.00
_cell.angle_gamma   90.00
#
_symmetry.space_group_name_H-M   'P 1'
#
loop_
_entity.id
_entity.type
_entity.pdbx_description
1 polymer ?
#
loop_
_entity_poly.entity_id
_entity_poly.type
_entity_poly.pdbx_seq_one_letter_code
_entity_poly.pdbx_strand_id
1 'polypeptide(L)'
;MPFTDKTNKRKTFNIISNMKKYFLVITLAITSVCISLAQSVIGKWKLDDGTAIVEVYQEGDNFNGRIVWLEEPNDPDGTPAKDNNNPDEKLRTRQLIGLNMLSGLKHKGGNEYGNGSIYDPGNGKTYNCSMKVEGNTLRVRGSLDKRGILGRTMDWFRVK
;
A
#
# COMPACT_ATOMS: atom_id res chain seq x y z
N MET A 1 -37.82 -43.55 -52.02
CA MET A 1 -38.03 -43.34 -50.57
C MET A 1 -36.76 -42.77 -49.94
N PRO A 2 -36.73 -41.56 -49.37
CA PRO A 2 -35.53 -41.01 -48.74
C PRO A 2 -35.59 -41.21 -47.22
N PHE A 3 -34.75 -42.12 -46.70
CA PHE A 3 -34.72 -42.45 -45.28
C PHE A 3 -33.39 -41.99 -44.61
N THR A 4 -32.83 -40.84 -44.94
CA THR A 4 -31.51 -40.44 -44.43
C THR A 4 -31.42 -39.08 -43.73
N ASP A 5 -32.53 -38.36 -43.50
CA ASP A 5 -32.44 -36.98 -42.99
C ASP A 5 -32.57 -36.82 -41.46
N LYS A 6 -33.20 -37.75 -40.74
CA LYS A 6 -33.46 -37.57 -39.29
C LYS A 6 -32.26 -37.83 -38.38
N THR A 7 -31.38 -38.72 -38.78
CA THR A 7 -30.18 -39.10 -38.00
C THR A 7 -29.09 -38.05 -38.08
N ASN A 8 -28.97 -37.34 -39.21
CA ASN A 8 -27.96 -36.30 -39.41
C ASN A 8 -28.32 -35.03 -38.66
N LYS A 9 -29.61 -34.66 -38.65
CA LYS A 9 -30.10 -33.48 -37.86
C LYS A 9 -29.91 -33.64 -36.35
N ARG A 10 -30.10 -34.88 -35.83
CA ARG A 10 -29.88 -35.16 -34.39
C ARG A 10 -28.40 -35.10 -34.01
N LYS A 11 -27.48 -35.57 -34.85
CA LYS A 11 -26.03 -35.48 -34.62
C LYS A 11 -25.56 -34.02 -34.62
N THR A 12 -26.01 -33.20 -35.58
CA THR A 12 -25.65 -31.79 -35.69
C THR A 12 -26.21 -30.99 -34.50
N PHE A 13 -27.44 -31.25 -34.06
CA PHE A 13 -28.03 -30.61 -32.89
C PHE A 13 -27.27 -30.90 -31.59
N ASN A 14 -26.83 -32.15 -31.38
CA ASN A 14 -26.04 -32.53 -30.22
C ASN A 14 -24.65 -31.94 -30.22
N ILE A 15 -24.00 -31.79 -31.37
CA ILE A 15 -22.69 -31.12 -31.50
C ILE A 15 -22.81 -29.62 -31.15
N ILE A 16 -23.82 -28.92 -31.67
CA ILE A 16 -24.05 -27.52 -31.39
C ILE A 16 -24.40 -27.28 -29.90
N SER A 17 -25.19 -28.18 -29.30
CA SER A 17 -25.55 -28.11 -27.88
C SER A 17 -24.31 -28.31 -26.97
N ASN A 18 -23.44 -29.25 -27.32
CA ASN A 18 -22.20 -29.47 -26.57
C ASN A 18 -21.20 -28.30 -26.75
N MET A 19 -21.05 -27.77 -27.97
CA MET A 19 -20.22 -26.59 -28.22
C MET A 19 -20.67 -25.36 -27.38
N LYS A 20 -21.98 -25.12 -27.24
CA LYS A 20 -22.52 -24.05 -26.39
C LYS A 20 -22.16 -24.27 -24.91
N LYS A 21 -22.18 -25.52 -24.40
CA LYS A 21 -21.77 -25.82 -23.03
C LYS A 21 -20.30 -25.57 -22.81
N TYR A 22 -19.43 -25.97 -23.72
CA TYR A 22 -17.99 -25.71 -23.63
C TYR A 22 -17.66 -24.22 -23.77
N PHE A 23 -18.36 -23.48 -24.65
CA PHE A 23 -18.19 -22.04 -24.77
C PHE A 23 -18.58 -21.32 -23.49
N LEU A 24 -19.66 -21.72 -22.83
CA LEU A 24 -20.10 -21.15 -21.55
C LEU A 24 -19.10 -21.43 -20.42
N VAL A 25 -18.53 -22.61 -20.37
CA VAL A 25 -17.52 -23.01 -19.36
C VAL A 25 -16.21 -22.26 -19.58
N ILE A 26 -15.78 -22.09 -20.84
CA ILE A 26 -14.56 -21.34 -21.16
C ILE A 26 -14.75 -19.84 -20.84
N THR A 27 -15.93 -19.25 -21.11
CA THR A 27 -16.21 -17.86 -20.79
C THR A 27 -16.24 -17.63 -19.27
N LEU A 28 -16.76 -18.57 -18.49
CA LEU A 28 -16.77 -18.50 -17.02
C LEU A 28 -15.38 -18.65 -16.41
N ALA A 29 -14.49 -19.42 -17.05
CA ALA A 29 -13.10 -19.61 -16.59
C ALA A 29 -12.22 -18.36 -16.83
N ILE A 30 -12.52 -17.55 -17.85
CA ILE A 30 -11.76 -16.34 -18.18
C ILE A 30 -12.12 -15.16 -17.26
N THR A 31 -13.31 -15.15 -16.64
CA THR A 31 -13.74 -14.07 -15.75
C THR A 31 -13.18 -14.14 -14.33
N SER A 32 -12.46 -15.23 -13.97
CA SER A 32 -11.98 -15.41 -12.59
C SER A 32 -10.50 -15.10 -12.37
N VAL A 33 -9.79 -14.42 -13.27
CA VAL A 33 -8.36 -14.08 -13.12
C VAL A 33 -8.11 -12.57 -13.15
N CYS A 34 -9.01 -11.79 -12.59
CA CYS A 34 -8.62 -10.48 -12.04
C CYS A 34 -8.35 -10.64 -10.55
N ILE A 35 -7.36 -11.45 -10.17
CA ILE A 35 -6.72 -11.31 -8.87
C ILE A 35 -5.95 -10.00 -8.99
N SER A 36 -6.59 -8.89 -8.60
CA SER A 36 -5.88 -7.68 -8.25
C SER A 36 -4.92 -8.09 -7.13
N LEU A 37 -3.66 -8.30 -7.45
CA LEU A 37 -2.60 -8.39 -6.45
C LEU A 37 -2.57 -7.03 -5.78
N ALA A 38 -3.42 -6.84 -4.76
CA ALA A 38 -3.35 -5.69 -3.88
C ALA A 38 -1.93 -5.70 -3.32
N GLN A 39 -1.11 -4.79 -3.81
CA GLN A 39 0.28 -4.73 -3.43
C GLN A 39 0.33 -4.28 -1.97
N SER A 40 0.90 -5.13 -1.11
CA SER A 40 0.96 -4.87 0.33
C SER A 40 1.71 -3.57 0.61
N VAL A 41 1.16 -2.73 1.47
CA VAL A 41 1.86 -1.55 2.01
C VAL A 41 2.98 -1.94 2.96
N ILE A 42 2.90 -3.15 3.52
CA ILE A 42 3.90 -3.68 4.46
C ILE A 42 5.25 -3.85 3.75
N GLY A 43 6.31 -3.39 4.41
CA GLY A 43 7.67 -3.46 3.90
C GLY A 43 8.46 -2.19 4.15
N LYS A 44 9.63 -2.09 3.53
CA LYS A 44 10.56 -0.96 3.70
C LYS A 44 10.43 0.01 2.54
N TRP A 45 10.39 1.28 2.88
CA TRP A 45 10.18 2.38 1.94
C TRP A 45 11.21 3.48 2.19
N LYS A 46 12.00 3.81 1.15
CA LYS A 46 12.95 4.91 1.19
C LYS A 46 12.22 6.21 0.84
N LEU A 47 12.43 7.26 1.61
CA LEU A 47 11.88 8.60 1.35
C LEU A 47 12.41 9.15 0.01
N ASP A 48 11.64 10.05 -0.61
CA ASP A 48 11.97 10.68 -1.89
C ASP A 48 13.27 11.49 -1.87
N ASP A 49 13.59 12.12 -0.74
CA ASP A 49 14.85 12.84 -0.50
C ASP A 49 16.02 11.92 -0.17
N GLY A 50 15.78 10.62 0.03
CA GLY A 50 16.79 9.62 0.32
C GLY A 50 17.27 9.57 1.78
N THR A 51 16.80 10.45 2.65
CA THR A 51 17.32 10.66 4.01
C THR A 51 17.01 9.56 5.00
N ALA A 52 15.92 8.79 4.77
CA ALA A 52 15.50 7.73 5.69
C ALA A 52 14.86 6.54 4.96
N ILE A 53 14.83 5.38 5.65
CA ILE A 53 13.99 4.23 5.30
C ILE A 53 13.01 3.99 6.45
N VAL A 54 11.73 3.91 6.09
CA VAL A 54 10.62 3.61 7.00
C VAL A 54 10.12 2.20 6.73
N GLU A 55 10.04 1.38 7.76
CA GLU A 55 9.40 0.07 7.72
C GLU A 55 7.94 0.21 8.10
N VAL A 56 7.04 -0.06 7.15
CA VAL A 56 5.60 -0.13 7.40
C VAL A 56 5.24 -1.54 7.85
N TYR A 57 4.52 -1.64 8.95
CA TYR A 57 4.07 -2.89 9.56
C TYR A 57 2.62 -2.79 10.03
N GLN A 58 2.00 -3.94 10.23
CA GLN A 58 0.63 -4.03 10.74
C GLN A 58 0.62 -4.45 12.20
N GLU A 59 -0.22 -3.80 13.00
CA GLU A 59 -0.49 -4.14 14.39
C GLU A 59 -2.01 -4.10 14.62
N GLY A 60 -2.61 -5.28 14.75
CA GLY A 60 -4.06 -5.41 14.70
C GLY A 60 -4.62 -4.88 13.39
N ASP A 61 -5.57 -3.96 13.47
CA ASP A 61 -6.17 -3.29 12.29
C ASP A 61 -5.43 -2.02 11.87
N ASN A 62 -4.34 -1.67 12.54
CA ASN A 62 -3.58 -0.46 12.25
C ASN A 62 -2.33 -0.78 11.42
N PHE A 63 -2.00 0.17 10.55
CA PHE A 63 -0.72 0.21 9.86
C PHE A 63 0.10 1.34 10.46
N ASN A 64 1.28 1.00 10.93
CA ASN A 64 2.25 1.90 11.54
C ASN A 64 3.54 1.88 10.73
N GLY A 65 4.43 2.87 10.94
CA GLY A 65 5.71 2.91 10.25
C GLY A 65 6.79 3.48 11.16
N ARG A 66 7.93 2.79 11.24
CA ARG A 66 9.07 3.21 12.04
C ARG A 66 10.31 3.45 11.18
N ILE A 67 11.13 4.39 11.58
CA ILE A 67 12.42 4.65 10.94
C ILE A 67 13.36 3.47 11.26
N VAL A 68 13.93 2.84 10.22
CA VAL A 68 14.85 1.71 10.35
C VAL A 68 16.25 2.00 9.83
N TRP A 69 16.40 3.11 9.10
CA TRP A 69 17.68 3.57 8.59
C TRP A 69 17.63 5.07 8.34
N LEU A 70 18.75 5.75 8.54
CA LEU A 70 19.00 7.16 8.25
C LEU A 70 20.28 7.30 7.43
N GLU A 71 20.31 8.25 6.49
CA GLU A 71 21.51 8.62 5.75
C GLU A 71 22.55 9.22 6.69
N GLU A 72 22.12 10.08 7.62
CA GLU A 72 22.93 10.64 8.70
C GLU A 72 22.42 10.09 10.04
N PRO A 73 22.97 8.95 10.51
CA PRO A 73 22.47 8.27 11.71
C PRO A 73 22.90 8.91 13.02
N ASN A 74 23.81 9.89 12.99
CA ASN A 74 24.35 10.55 14.17
C ASN A 74 24.15 12.06 14.12
N ASP A 75 23.97 12.65 15.29
CA ASP A 75 24.07 14.09 15.51
C ASP A 75 25.53 14.59 15.32
N PRO A 76 25.77 15.92 15.15
CA PRO A 76 27.11 16.47 14.94
C PRO A 76 28.12 16.14 16.02
N ASP A 77 27.67 15.80 17.23
CA ASP A 77 28.51 15.38 18.35
C ASP A 77 28.93 13.90 18.28
N GLY A 78 28.53 13.16 17.23
CA GLY A 78 28.81 11.74 17.01
C GLY A 78 27.88 10.80 17.78
N THR A 79 26.93 11.30 18.58
CA THR A 79 25.93 10.47 19.25
C THR A 79 24.78 10.10 18.28
N PRO A 80 24.05 8.99 18.50
CA PRO A 80 22.89 8.64 17.67
C PRO A 80 21.90 9.79 17.56
N ALA A 81 21.44 10.08 16.33
CA ALA A 81 20.51 11.15 16.03
C ALA A 81 19.21 11.04 16.86
N LYS A 82 18.80 12.14 17.46
CA LYS A 82 17.69 12.24 18.40
C LYS A 82 16.57 13.12 17.88
N ASP A 83 15.40 12.98 18.49
CA ASP A 83 14.20 13.73 18.17
C ASP A 83 14.25 15.15 18.79
N ASN A 84 15.30 15.89 18.46
CA ASN A 84 15.66 17.17 19.08
C ASN A 84 14.57 18.25 18.96
N ASN A 85 13.71 18.17 17.92
CA ASN A 85 12.65 19.14 17.67
C ASN A 85 11.31 18.74 18.31
N ASN A 86 11.26 17.66 19.12
CA ASN A 86 10.02 17.25 19.73
C ASN A 86 9.44 18.34 20.63
N PRO A 87 8.14 18.68 20.52
CA PRO A 87 7.49 19.68 21.38
C PRO A 87 7.51 19.27 22.87
N ASP A 88 7.46 17.96 23.16
CA ASP A 88 7.68 17.44 24.51
C ASP A 88 9.19 17.24 24.76
N GLU A 89 9.75 18.06 25.63
CA GLU A 89 11.17 18.02 26.00
C GLU A 89 11.64 16.65 26.52
N LYS A 90 10.77 15.91 27.18
CA LYS A 90 11.06 14.56 27.69
C LYS A 90 11.33 13.55 26.59
N LEU A 91 10.80 13.80 25.39
CA LEU A 91 10.95 12.94 24.23
C LEU A 91 12.13 13.32 23.33
N ARG A 92 12.78 14.47 23.56
CA ARG A 92 13.93 14.92 22.76
C ARG A 92 15.16 14.03 22.86
N THR A 93 15.24 13.20 23.89
CA THR A 93 16.36 12.26 24.09
C THR A 93 16.17 10.92 23.38
N ARG A 94 14.97 10.64 22.82
CA ARG A 94 14.72 9.38 22.11
C ARG A 94 15.43 9.39 20.76
N GLN A 95 15.95 8.23 20.36
CA GLN A 95 16.63 8.06 19.08
C GLN A 95 15.62 8.10 17.92
N LEU A 96 16.07 8.60 16.77
CA LEU A 96 15.26 8.57 15.54
C LEU A 96 15.14 7.16 14.95
N ILE A 97 16.18 6.33 15.05
CA ILE A 97 16.07 4.91 14.68
C ILE A 97 15.10 4.22 15.65
N GLY A 98 14.09 3.56 15.11
CA GLY A 98 13.00 2.92 15.85
C GLY A 98 11.81 3.85 16.15
N LEU A 99 11.92 5.15 15.86
CA LEU A 99 10.82 6.10 16.05
C LEU A 99 9.64 5.79 15.13
N ASN A 100 8.45 5.67 15.69
CA ASN A 100 7.21 5.59 14.91
C ASN A 100 6.91 6.93 14.25
N MET A 101 7.10 6.98 12.93
CA MET A 101 6.82 8.12 12.08
C MET A 101 5.38 8.09 11.56
N LEU A 102 4.86 6.90 11.23
CA LEU A 102 3.47 6.68 10.81
C LEU A 102 2.70 5.98 11.94
N SER A 103 1.49 6.43 12.23
CA SER A 103 0.68 5.85 13.32
C SER A 103 -0.79 5.76 12.95
N GLY A 104 -1.38 4.60 13.26
CA GLY A 104 -2.82 4.39 13.29
C GLY A 104 -3.55 4.41 11.95
N LEU A 105 -2.85 4.25 10.83
CA LEU A 105 -3.50 4.21 9.52
C LEU A 105 -4.39 2.98 9.40
N LYS A 106 -5.55 3.13 8.77
CA LYS A 106 -6.51 2.07 8.50
C LYS A 106 -6.61 1.81 7.01
N HIS A 107 -6.73 0.55 6.61
CA HIS A 107 -7.05 0.18 5.23
C HIS A 107 -8.42 0.71 4.82
N LYS A 108 -8.50 1.37 3.67
CA LYS A 108 -9.71 2.03 3.15
C LYS A 108 -10.33 1.30 1.96
N GLY A 109 -9.71 0.23 1.52
CA GLY A 109 -10.06 -0.54 0.33
C GLY A 109 -9.02 -0.36 -0.78
N GLY A 110 -8.88 -1.36 -1.63
CA GLY A 110 -7.87 -1.36 -2.70
C GLY A 110 -6.47 -1.12 -2.15
N ASN A 111 -5.81 -0.11 -2.68
CA ASN A 111 -4.43 0.25 -2.33
C ASN A 111 -4.36 1.46 -1.37
N GLU A 112 -5.46 1.88 -0.75
CA GLU A 112 -5.55 3.13 0.01
C GLU A 112 -5.60 2.88 1.52
N TYR A 113 -4.89 3.74 2.27
CA TYR A 113 -4.80 3.75 3.72
C TYR A 113 -5.01 5.18 4.23
N GLY A 114 -5.67 5.35 5.36
CA GLY A 114 -5.97 6.70 5.87
C GLY A 114 -6.40 6.71 7.33
N ASN A 115 -6.85 7.88 7.79
CA ASN A 115 -7.26 8.13 9.17
C ASN A 115 -6.13 7.97 10.20
N GLY A 116 -4.89 8.00 9.77
CA GLY A 116 -3.73 7.98 10.63
C GLY A 116 -3.04 9.32 10.72
N SER A 117 -1.83 9.30 11.27
CA SER A 117 -0.97 10.46 11.41
C SER A 117 0.45 10.17 10.94
N ILE A 118 1.16 11.22 10.56
CA ILE A 118 2.59 11.22 10.30
C ILE A 118 3.26 12.26 11.18
N TYR A 119 4.29 11.85 11.91
CA TYR A 119 5.16 12.71 12.69
C TYR A 119 6.41 13.05 11.86
N ASP A 120 6.76 14.32 11.83
CA ASP A 120 7.97 14.83 11.17
C ASP A 120 8.99 15.26 12.23
N PRO A 121 10.05 14.47 12.47
CA PRO A 121 11.07 14.81 13.46
C PRO A 121 11.91 16.03 13.05
N GLY A 122 11.93 16.39 11.76
CA GLY A 122 12.64 17.58 11.29
C GLY A 122 12.05 18.90 11.79
N ASN A 123 10.73 18.93 12.08
CA ASN A 123 10.05 20.11 12.61
C ASN A 123 9.23 19.88 13.90
N GLY A 124 9.21 18.64 14.40
CA GLY A 124 8.49 18.26 15.62
C GLY A 124 6.96 18.26 15.51
N LYS A 125 6.41 18.26 14.29
CA LYS A 125 4.95 18.36 14.07
C LYS A 125 4.35 17.05 13.62
N THR A 126 3.08 16.85 14.01
CA THR A 126 2.26 15.74 13.58
C THR A 126 1.17 16.23 12.64
N TYR A 127 0.97 15.51 11.54
CA TYR A 127 -0.01 15.80 10.50
C TYR A 127 -0.98 14.63 10.33
N ASN A 128 -2.20 14.91 9.82
CA ASN A 128 -3.07 13.83 9.35
C ASN A 128 -2.39 13.11 8.18
N CYS A 129 -2.53 11.79 8.10
CA CYS A 129 -1.85 11.00 7.09
C CYS A 129 -2.80 10.09 6.32
N SER A 130 -2.59 10.04 5.01
CA SER A 130 -3.12 9.02 4.11
C SER A 130 -2.02 8.50 3.21
N MET A 131 -2.17 7.26 2.74
CA MET A 131 -1.20 6.60 1.87
C MET A 131 -1.92 5.86 0.74
N LYS A 132 -1.24 5.74 -0.40
CA LYS A 132 -1.68 4.93 -1.54
C LYS A 132 -0.49 4.18 -2.13
N VAL A 133 -0.65 2.86 -2.31
CA VAL A 133 0.38 2.03 -2.95
C VAL A 133 0.17 2.03 -4.46
N GLU A 134 1.19 2.41 -5.22
CA GLU A 134 1.17 2.41 -6.69
C GLU A 134 2.44 1.71 -7.22
N GLY A 135 2.36 0.41 -7.41
CA GLY A 135 3.53 -0.39 -7.78
C GLY A 135 4.61 -0.34 -6.70
N ASN A 136 5.82 0.06 -7.06
CA ASN A 136 6.93 0.21 -6.14
C ASN A 136 6.99 1.59 -5.45
N THR A 137 5.94 2.39 -5.61
CA THR A 137 5.83 3.72 -5.00
C THR A 137 4.73 3.72 -3.94
N LEU A 138 5.02 4.28 -2.79
CA LEU A 138 4.06 4.60 -1.74
C LEU A 138 3.87 6.12 -1.71
N ARG A 139 2.72 6.59 -2.16
CA ARG A 139 2.32 7.98 -2.02
C ARG A 139 1.88 8.25 -0.60
N VAL A 140 2.61 9.09 0.10
CA VAL A 140 2.32 9.49 1.49
C VAL A 140 1.90 10.95 1.48
N ARG A 141 0.69 11.23 1.97
CA ARG A 141 0.18 12.59 2.07
C ARG A 141 0.04 12.99 3.54
N GLY A 142 0.82 13.98 3.93
CA GLY A 142 0.68 14.70 5.20
C GLY A 142 -0.18 15.95 5.03
N SER A 143 -1.16 16.21 5.92
CA SER A 143 -2.03 17.37 5.83
C SER A 143 -2.36 17.96 7.20
N LEU A 144 -2.58 19.30 7.22
CA LEU A 144 -3.02 20.02 8.41
C LEU A 144 -4.48 19.74 8.74
N ASP A 145 -5.31 19.57 7.71
CA ASP A 145 -6.73 19.29 7.82
C ASP A 145 -7.06 17.81 7.60
N LYS A 146 -8.12 17.33 8.25
CA LYS A 146 -8.58 15.92 8.12
C LYS A 146 -9.04 15.55 6.71
N ARG A 147 -9.42 16.53 5.87
CA ARG A 147 -9.84 16.31 4.48
C ARG A 147 -8.64 16.15 3.53
N GLY A 148 -7.41 16.45 4.00
CA GLY A 148 -6.22 16.34 3.18
C GLY A 148 -6.05 17.46 2.16
N ILE A 149 -6.78 18.58 2.26
CA ILE A 149 -6.74 19.69 1.28
C ILE A 149 -5.45 20.47 1.45
N LEU A 150 -5.12 20.87 2.70
CA LEU A 150 -3.92 21.62 3.02
C LEU A 150 -2.79 20.66 3.39
N GLY A 151 -2.10 20.12 2.41
CA GLY A 151 -1.06 19.13 2.66
C GLY A 151 -0.07 18.97 1.52
N ARG A 152 0.99 18.19 1.79
CA ARG A 152 2.04 17.82 0.85
C ARG A 152 1.98 16.31 0.60
N THR A 153 2.19 15.90 -0.65
CA THR A 153 2.38 14.50 -1.03
C THR A 153 3.87 14.26 -1.28
N MET A 154 4.36 13.13 -0.80
CA MET A 154 5.72 12.64 -0.95
C MET A 154 5.65 11.23 -1.55
N ASP A 155 6.54 10.89 -2.44
CA ASP A 155 6.62 9.57 -3.07
C ASP A 155 7.78 8.79 -2.43
N TRP A 156 7.47 7.72 -1.70
CA TRP A 156 8.46 6.83 -1.11
C TRP A 156 8.64 5.58 -1.98
N PHE A 157 9.85 5.08 -2.07
CA PHE A 157 10.21 4.01 -3.00
C PHE A 157 10.50 2.70 -2.26
N ARG A 158 9.94 1.61 -2.76
CA ARG A 158 10.11 0.29 -2.14
C ARG A 158 11.58 -0.14 -2.16
N VAL A 159 12.09 -0.53 -1.00
CA VAL A 159 13.41 -1.15 -0.85
C VAL A 159 13.25 -2.67 -1.00
N LYS A 160 14.11 -3.26 -1.82
CA LYS A 160 14.17 -4.73 -2.04
C LYS A 160 14.92 -5.43 -0.92
#